data_47334c09de6152e9195d79dd6b6c71c4
#
_entry.id   47334c09de6152e9195d79dd6b6c71c4
#
_cell.length_a   1.000
_cell.length_b   1.000
_cell.length_c   1.000
_cell.angle_alpha   90.00
_cell.angle_beta   90.00
_cell.angle_gamma   90.00
#
_symmetry.space_group_name_H-M   'P 1'
#
loop_
_entity.id
_entity.type
_entity.pdbx_description
1 polymer ?
#
loop_
_entity_poly.entity_id
_entity_poly.type
_entity_poly.pdbx_seq_one_letter_code
_entity_poly.pdbx_strand_id
1 'polypeptide(L)'
;MEDKNYSKGIFYILLFASIILATVVLKITSSFFIPLTLALMLSFVFYPFVKNLTKFHIPWIVGIILVVILAAVAFFIIGNLLVASCRTVLNAYPKYEARFTTVYSLIAEAFHIPFDENSSLIINLWNSLGVRTFVQNFALAASGYMFSTAKVILVIALFIVFFLIEIRGMKEKVKTAFPEEHLNRKIMFIITKTIAEVTRYISIKFLISFFTGLLVFLFCFIIGLDFAIIWGFLAFILNFIPTFGSILSWVLTTGFAVLQFYPSFGKILYVGIAVLAVNFILGNIIEPRWEGSDLGISPFLILVSLSLWGWLWGFIGMILAVPILVIIKIICENIQFLNPIGVLLGNKTNFNNRKRNFSFFSKKN
;
A
#
# COMPACT_ATOMS: atom_id res chain seq x y z
N MET A 1 17.90 24.84 40.60
CA MET A 1 17.46 24.98 39.20
C MET A 1 18.22 24.08 38.22
N GLU A 2 19.46 23.69 38.50
CA GLU A 2 20.29 22.81 37.66
C GLU A 2 19.76 21.37 37.57
N ASP A 3 19.33 20.75 38.67
CA ASP A 3 18.83 19.36 38.67
C ASP A 3 17.63 19.11 37.75
N LYS A 4 16.79 20.11 37.57
CA LYS A 4 15.62 20.01 36.67
C LYS A 4 15.99 19.98 35.20
N ASN A 5 17.12 20.56 34.80
CA ASN A 5 17.64 20.54 33.44
C ASN A 5 18.37 19.23 33.09
N TYR A 6 19.13 18.68 34.02
CA TYR A 6 19.75 17.34 33.85
C TYR A 6 18.70 16.24 33.70
N SER A 7 17.66 16.26 34.52
CA SER A 7 16.52 15.31 34.42
C SER A 7 15.81 15.34 33.05
N LYS A 8 15.62 16.54 32.49
CA LYS A 8 15.04 16.70 31.14
C LYS A 8 15.99 16.19 30.05
N GLY A 9 17.29 16.44 30.17
CA GLY A 9 18.29 15.95 29.22
C GLY A 9 18.34 14.42 29.19
N ILE A 10 18.39 13.78 30.36
CA ILE A 10 18.32 12.33 30.50
C ILE A 10 17.02 11.77 29.90
N PHE A 11 15.89 12.40 30.15
CA PHE A 11 14.59 11.99 29.59
C PHE A 11 14.61 11.99 28.06
N TYR A 12 15.12 13.05 27.40
CA TYR A 12 15.21 13.11 25.95
C TYR A 12 16.17 12.06 25.35
N ILE A 13 17.29 11.82 26.02
CA ILE A 13 18.25 10.78 25.60
C ILE A 13 17.62 9.39 25.71
N LEU A 14 16.94 9.09 26.82
CA LEU A 14 16.24 7.83 27.00
C LEU A 14 15.08 7.65 26.00
N LEU A 15 14.34 8.72 25.73
CA LEU A 15 13.27 8.71 24.72
C LEU A 15 13.83 8.42 23.32
N PHE A 16 14.92 9.08 22.95
CA PHE A 16 15.59 8.85 21.66
C PHE A 16 16.14 7.43 21.55
N ALA A 17 16.82 6.93 22.58
CA ALA A 17 17.30 5.56 22.65
C ALA A 17 16.15 4.53 22.56
N SER A 18 15.01 4.80 23.21
CA SER A 18 13.82 3.95 23.15
C SER A 18 13.21 3.89 21.76
N ILE A 19 13.18 5.01 21.03
CA ILE A 19 12.70 5.07 19.65
C ILE A 19 13.61 4.24 18.72
N ILE A 20 14.94 4.38 18.87
CA ILE A 20 15.91 3.59 18.10
C ILE A 20 15.72 2.10 18.39
N LEU A 21 15.65 1.73 19.66
CA LEU A 21 15.47 0.34 20.09
C LEU A 21 14.16 -0.24 19.52
N ALA A 22 13.04 0.50 19.64
CA ALA A 22 11.76 0.10 19.08
C ALA A 22 11.83 -0.10 17.55
N THR A 23 12.53 0.79 16.85
CA THR A 23 12.73 0.70 15.39
C THR A 23 13.53 -0.56 15.02
N VAL A 24 14.61 -0.84 15.75
CA VAL A 24 15.42 -2.05 15.55
C VAL A 24 14.60 -3.32 15.82
N VAL A 25 13.84 -3.34 16.92
CA VAL A 25 12.95 -4.46 17.26
C VAL A 25 11.92 -4.68 16.16
N LEU A 26 11.23 -3.63 15.69
CA LEU A 26 10.25 -3.72 14.61
C LEU A 26 10.85 -4.23 13.30
N LYS A 27 12.12 -3.93 13.04
CA LYS A 27 12.83 -4.42 11.85
C LYS A 27 13.20 -5.88 11.97
N ILE A 28 13.79 -6.30 13.08
CA ILE A 28 14.22 -7.69 13.32
C ILE A 28 13.02 -8.62 13.41
N THR A 29 11.93 -8.18 14.03
CA THR A 29 10.69 -8.96 14.21
C THR A 29 9.67 -8.72 13.12
N SER A 30 10.08 -8.21 11.97
CA SER A 30 9.21 -7.89 10.81
C SER A 30 8.38 -9.09 10.35
N SER A 31 8.92 -10.31 10.40
CA SER A 31 8.22 -11.55 10.06
C SER A 31 6.95 -11.81 10.90
N PHE A 32 6.88 -11.24 12.10
CA PHE A 32 5.70 -11.29 12.97
C PHE A 32 4.82 -10.05 12.83
N PHE A 33 5.42 -8.85 12.85
CA PHE A 33 4.66 -7.60 12.85
C PHE A 33 3.99 -7.29 11.51
N ILE A 34 4.59 -7.67 10.39
CA ILE A 34 3.97 -7.47 9.06
C ILE A 34 2.65 -8.23 8.94
N PRO A 35 2.58 -9.56 9.16
CA PRO A 35 1.30 -10.29 9.13
C PRO A 35 0.29 -9.76 10.14
N LEU A 36 0.72 -9.40 11.35
CA LEU A 36 -0.13 -8.85 12.39
C LEU A 36 -0.77 -7.52 11.95
N THR A 37 0.03 -6.58 11.44
CA THR A 37 -0.45 -5.26 11.00
C THR A 37 -1.35 -5.38 9.78
N LEU A 38 -1.00 -6.23 8.81
CA LEU A 38 -1.85 -6.52 7.66
C LEU A 38 -3.19 -7.08 8.10
N ALA A 39 -3.19 -8.05 9.00
CA ALA A 39 -4.41 -8.66 9.52
C ALA A 39 -5.29 -7.63 10.26
N LEU A 40 -4.68 -6.74 11.04
CA LEU A 40 -5.40 -5.65 11.71
C LEU A 40 -6.07 -4.72 10.69
N MET A 41 -5.35 -4.28 9.66
CA MET A 41 -5.88 -3.41 8.62
C MET A 41 -7.01 -4.08 7.82
N LEU A 42 -6.80 -5.34 7.42
CA LEU A 42 -7.82 -6.13 6.72
C LEU A 42 -9.04 -6.39 7.61
N SER A 43 -8.85 -6.56 8.91
CA SER A 43 -9.97 -6.71 9.86
C SER A 43 -10.85 -5.47 9.91
N PHE A 44 -10.26 -4.27 9.82
CA PHE A 44 -11.04 -3.04 9.75
C PHE A 44 -11.86 -2.96 8.45
N VAL A 45 -11.30 -3.41 7.33
CA VAL A 45 -12.02 -3.48 6.05
C VAL A 45 -13.14 -4.53 6.11
N PHE A 46 -12.87 -5.71 6.67
CA PHE A 46 -13.83 -6.81 6.72
C PHE A 46 -14.93 -6.63 7.78
N TYR A 47 -14.68 -5.84 8.82
CA TYR A 47 -15.64 -5.58 9.89
C TYR A 47 -17.02 -5.12 9.38
N PRO A 48 -17.17 -4.10 8.52
CA PRO A 48 -18.47 -3.69 8.00
C PRO A 48 -19.15 -4.78 7.17
N PHE A 49 -18.40 -5.60 6.43
CA PHE A 49 -18.96 -6.72 5.66
C PHE A 49 -19.55 -7.77 6.59
N VAL A 50 -18.79 -8.21 7.60
CA VAL A 50 -19.27 -9.16 8.62
C VAL A 50 -20.48 -8.59 9.37
N LYS A 51 -20.41 -7.31 9.77
CA LYS A 51 -21.55 -6.63 10.44
C LYS A 51 -22.80 -6.57 9.55
N ASN A 52 -22.65 -6.37 8.24
CA ASN A 52 -23.81 -6.39 7.34
C ASN A 52 -24.38 -7.79 7.15
N LEU A 53 -23.55 -8.84 7.11
CA LEU A 53 -24.00 -10.22 7.05
C LEU A 53 -24.85 -10.61 8.26
N THR A 54 -24.54 -10.08 9.46
CA THR A 54 -25.38 -10.34 10.65
C THR A 54 -26.76 -9.74 10.56
N LYS A 55 -26.99 -8.71 9.72
CA LYS A 55 -28.34 -8.19 9.47
C LYS A 55 -29.22 -9.18 8.69
N PHE A 56 -28.61 -10.12 7.96
CA PHE A 56 -29.28 -11.22 7.28
C PHE A 56 -29.38 -12.49 8.14
N HIS A 57 -29.33 -12.35 9.48
CA HIS A 57 -29.42 -13.44 10.47
C HIS A 57 -28.25 -14.45 10.41
N ILE A 58 -27.14 -14.11 9.76
CA ILE A 58 -25.96 -14.96 9.74
C ILE A 58 -25.19 -14.78 11.06
N PRO A 59 -24.88 -15.86 11.81
CA PRO A 59 -24.09 -15.78 13.01
C PRO A 59 -22.72 -15.10 12.77
N TRP A 60 -22.25 -14.30 13.73
CA TRP A 60 -21.02 -13.52 13.60
C TRP A 60 -19.82 -14.37 13.16
N ILE A 61 -19.63 -15.54 13.79
CA ILE A 61 -18.51 -16.45 13.46
C ILE A 61 -18.63 -16.97 12.02
N VAL A 62 -19.83 -17.33 11.59
CA VAL A 62 -20.07 -17.78 10.20
C VAL A 62 -19.77 -16.66 9.20
N GLY A 63 -20.17 -15.43 9.52
CA GLY A 63 -19.83 -14.24 8.72
C GLY A 63 -18.32 -14.02 8.59
N ILE A 64 -17.56 -14.19 9.67
CA ILE A 64 -16.09 -14.11 9.64
C ILE A 64 -15.52 -15.19 8.72
N ILE A 65 -15.89 -16.45 8.92
CA ILE A 65 -15.40 -17.59 8.13
C ILE A 65 -15.69 -17.36 6.65
N LEU A 66 -16.90 -16.93 6.30
CA LEU A 66 -17.30 -16.67 4.92
C LEU A 66 -16.45 -15.60 4.26
N VAL A 67 -16.21 -14.48 4.95
CA VAL A 67 -15.39 -13.38 4.41
C VAL A 67 -13.92 -13.80 4.25
N VAL A 68 -13.38 -14.54 5.22
CA VAL A 68 -12.00 -15.04 5.16
C VAL A 68 -11.83 -16.06 4.02
N ILE A 69 -12.79 -16.99 3.85
CA ILE A 69 -12.77 -17.94 2.74
C ILE A 69 -12.85 -17.22 1.40
N LEU A 70 -13.77 -16.24 1.26
CA LEU A 70 -13.90 -15.47 0.03
C LEU A 70 -12.58 -14.75 -0.32
N ALA A 71 -11.92 -14.12 0.66
CA ALA A 71 -10.64 -13.46 0.48
C ALA A 71 -9.53 -14.46 0.09
N ALA A 72 -9.49 -15.64 0.72
CA ALA A 72 -8.53 -16.68 0.39
C ALA A 72 -8.74 -17.23 -1.03
N VAL A 73 -10.00 -17.46 -1.44
CA VAL A 73 -10.34 -17.90 -2.79
C VAL A 73 -9.96 -16.84 -3.83
N ALA A 74 -10.27 -15.57 -3.58
CA ALA A 74 -9.87 -14.47 -4.47
C ALA A 74 -8.34 -14.40 -4.62
N PHE A 75 -7.62 -14.50 -3.51
CA PHE A 75 -6.16 -14.52 -3.54
C PHE A 75 -5.60 -15.73 -4.32
N PHE A 76 -6.19 -16.91 -4.14
CA PHE A 76 -5.79 -18.11 -4.86
C PHE A 76 -6.02 -18.00 -6.38
N ILE A 77 -7.18 -17.46 -6.80
CA ILE A 77 -7.49 -17.21 -8.22
C ILE A 77 -6.48 -16.24 -8.82
N ILE A 78 -6.25 -15.10 -8.16
CA ILE A 78 -5.30 -14.08 -8.63
C ILE A 78 -3.89 -14.67 -8.69
N GLY A 79 -3.47 -15.42 -7.67
CA GLY A 79 -2.16 -16.08 -7.64
C GLY A 79 -1.96 -17.03 -8.81
N ASN A 80 -2.94 -17.89 -9.12
CA ASN A 80 -2.87 -18.81 -10.27
C ASN A 80 -2.80 -18.06 -11.61
N LEU A 81 -3.59 -16.98 -11.78
CA LEU A 81 -3.55 -16.16 -12.99
C LEU A 81 -2.16 -15.53 -13.19
N LEU A 82 -1.54 -15.04 -12.10
CA LEU A 82 -0.19 -14.47 -12.16
C LEU A 82 0.86 -15.52 -12.49
N VAL A 83 0.82 -16.70 -11.86
CA VAL A 83 1.75 -17.79 -12.16
C VAL A 83 1.62 -18.22 -13.63
N ALA A 84 0.40 -18.37 -14.14
CA ALA A 84 0.18 -18.68 -15.55
C ALA A 84 0.76 -17.59 -16.48
N SER A 85 0.54 -16.30 -16.13
CA SER A 85 1.09 -15.17 -16.89
C SER A 85 2.62 -15.15 -16.84
N CYS A 86 3.25 -15.45 -15.70
CA CYS A 86 4.71 -15.54 -15.58
C CYS A 86 5.30 -16.66 -16.47
N ARG A 87 4.64 -17.81 -16.58
CA ARG A 87 5.06 -18.86 -17.51
C ARG A 87 5.02 -18.40 -18.97
N THR A 88 4.01 -17.60 -19.33
CA THR A 88 3.92 -17.00 -20.68
C THR A 88 5.07 -16.03 -20.93
N VAL A 89 5.48 -15.23 -19.93
CA VAL A 89 6.66 -14.34 -20.03
C VAL A 89 7.93 -15.14 -20.29
N LEU A 90 8.13 -16.25 -19.57
CA LEU A 90 9.30 -17.13 -19.76
C LEU A 90 9.38 -17.68 -21.19
N ASN A 91 8.26 -18.14 -21.71
CA ASN A 91 8.22 -18.69 -23.08
C ASN A 91 8.45 -17.61 -24.15
N ALA A 92 8.05 -16.37 -23.87
CA ALA A 92 8.23 -15.26 -24.78
C ALA A 92 9.60 -14.55 -24.63
N TYR A 93 10.39 -14.90 -23.61
CA TYR A 93 11.68 -14.27 -23.29
C TYR A 93 12.62 -14.15 -24.49
N PRO A 94 12.88 -15.20 -25.31
CA PRO A 94 13.80 -15.09 -26.45
C PRO A 94 13.36 -14.06 -27.49
N LYS A 95 12.05 -13.90 -27.70
CA LYS A 95 11.47 -12.89 -28.61
C LYS A 95 11.81 -11.47 -28.14
N TYR A 96 11.74 -11.22 -26.81
CA TYR A 96 12.00 -9.88 -26.26
C TYR A 96 13.48 -9.57 -26.11
N GLU A 97 14.32 -10.59 -25.88
CA GLU A 97 15.77 -10.45 -25.89
C GLU A 97 16.27 -9.92 -27.25
N ALA A 98 15.83 -10.53 -28.35
CA ALA A 98 16.16 -10.05 -29.70
C ALA A 98 15.65 -8.62 -29.97
N ARG A 99 14.42 -8.31 -29.53
CA ARG A 99 13.86 -6.95 -29.70
C ARG A 99 14.57 -5.90 -28.87
N PHE A 100 14.98 -6.24 -27.65
CA PHE A 100 15.76 -5.35 -26.81
C PHE A 100 17.09 -4.97 -27.49
N THR A 101 17.79 -5.93 -28.06
CA THR A 101 19.01 -5.68 -28.83
C THR A 101 18.77 -4.72 -29.99
N THR A 102 17.66 -4.89 -30.73
CA THR A 102 17.29 -4.01 -31.85
C THR A 102 16.98 -2.58 -31.36
N VAL A 103 16.18 -2.41 -30.33
CA VAL A 103 15.84 -1.06 -29.80
C VAL A 103 17.08 -0.38 -29.24
N TYR A 104 17.96 -1.14 -28.63
CA TYR A 104 19.22 -0.59 -28.13
C TYR A 104 20.19 -0.16 -29.23
N SER A 105 20.36 -0.96 -30.27
CA SER A 105 21.25 -0.57 -31.40
C SER A 105 20.83 0.78 -31.99
N LEU A 106 19.53 1.03 -32.07
CA LEU A 106 18.98 2.31 -32.55
C LEU A 106 19.25 3.48 -31.60
N ILE A 107 19.13 3.23 -30.27
CA ILE A 107 19.46 4.25 -29.25
C ILE A 107 20.97 4.55 -29.29
N ALA A 108 21.79 3.52 -29.40
CA ALA A 108 23.25 3.66 -29.51
C ALA A 108 23.65 4.46 -30.74
N GLU A 109 23.02 4.20 -31.87
CA GLU A 109 23.24 4.95 -33.14
C GLU A 109 22.80 6.42 -32.99
N ALA A 110 21.62 6.66 -32.41
CA ALA A 110 21.07 8.01 -32.21
C ALA A 110 21.92 8.88 -31.26
N PHE A 111 22.53 8.28 -30.24
CA PHE A 111 23.37 8.96 -29.25
C PHE A 111 24.89 8.80 -29.51
N HIS A 112 25.29 8.23 -30.66
CA HIS A 112 26.69 7.97 -31.02
C HIS A 112 27.47 7.17 -29.97
N ILE A 113 26.78 6.24 -29.27
CA ILE A 113 27.41 5.34 -28.32
C ILE A 113 28.06 4.19 -29.10
N PRO A 114 29.34 3.87 -28.88
CA PRO A 114 30.01 2.78 -29.61
C PRO A 114 29.24 1.47 -29.32
N PHE A 115 28.70 0.89 -30.39
CA PHE A 115 28.01 -0.37 -30.41
C PHE A 115 28.86 -1.41 -31.14
N ASP A 116 29.33 -2.42 -30.42
CA ASP A 116 29.99 -3.59 -30.95
C ASP A 116 29.12 -4.82 -30.74
N GLU A 117 28.67 -5.45 -31.82
CA GLU A 117 27.76 -6.63 -31.76
C GLU A 117 28.40 -7.81 -30.99
N ASN A 118 29.73 -7.92 -30.99
CA ASN A 118 30.45 -9.02 -30.35
C ASN A 118 30.84 -8.75 -28.88
N SER A 119 30.82 -7.51 -28.43
CA SER A 119 31.24 -7.11 -27.08
C SER A 119 30.24 -6.18 -26.40
N SER A 120 28.94 -6.28 -26.73
CA SER A 120 27.95 -5.33 -26.24
C SER A 120 27.92 -5.30 -24.73
N LEU A 121 28.32 -4.15 -24.16
CA LEU A 121 28.14 -3.79 -22.76
C LEU A 121 26.73 -4.12 -22.25
N ILE A 122 25.78 -4.28 -23.14
CA ILE A 122 24.37 -4.54 -22.85
C ILE A 122 24.01 -6.01 -22.83
N ILE A 123 24.58 -6.85 -23.65
CA ILE A 123 24.47 -8.30 -23.38
C ILE A 123 25.12 -8.57 -22.02
N ASN A 124 26.21 -7.89 -21.71
CA ASN A 124 26.83 -7.94 -20.38
C ASN A 124 25.96 -7.27 -19.31
N LEU A 125 25.33 -6.11 -19.56
CA LEU A 125 24.36 -5.48 -18.66
C LEU A 125 23.07 -6.31 -18.53
N TRP A 126 22.54 -6.83 -19.61
CA TRP A 126 21.38 -7.73 -19.60
C TRP A 126 21.67 -9.02 -18.84
N ASN A 127 22.86 -9.57 -19.03
CA ASN A 127 23.34 -10.74 -18.28
C ASN A 127 23.72 -10.37 -16.83
N SER A 128 24.32 -9.19 -16.59
CA SER A 128 24.72 -8.72 -15.26
C SER A 128 23.53 -8.21 -14.44
N LEU A 129 22.52 -7.61 -15.06
CA LEU A 129 21.22 -7.34 -14.43
C LEU A 129 20.47 -8.64 -14.11
N GLY A 130 20.98 -9.77 -14.63
CA GLY A 130 20.41 -11.08 -14.31
C GLY A 130 18.93 -11.20 -14.72
N VAL A 131 18.48 -10.45 -15.73
CA VAL A 131 17.07 -10.42 -16.15
C VAL A 131 16.59 -11.82 -16.48
N ARG A 132 17.40 -12.62 -17.18
CA ARG A 132 17.13 -14.03 -17.45
C ARG A 132 17.04 -14.83 -16.15
N THR A 133 18.03 -14.68 -15.28
CA THR A 133 18.09 -15.37 -14.00
C THR A 133 16.96 -14.89 -13.07
N PHE A 134 16.65 -13.59 -13.08
CA PHE A 134 15.55 -13.02 -12.35
C PHE A 134 14.20 -13.58 -12.82
N VAL A 135 13.94 -13.59 -14.14
CA VAL A 135 12.70 -14.11 -14.72
C VAL A 135 12.59 -15.63 -14.49
N GLN A 136 13.68 -16.39 -14.67
CA GLN A 136 13.72 -17.82 -14.39
C GLN A 136 13.52 -18.12 -12.90
N ASN A 137 14.25 -17.42 -12.02
CA ASN A 137 14.12 -17.59 -10.57
C ASN A 137 12.74 -17.15 -10.09
N PHE A 138 12.18 -16.08 -10.63
CA PHE A 138 10.84 -15.61 -10.30
C PHE A 138 9.77 -16.66 -10.70
N ALA A 139 9.89 -17.28 -11.83
CA ALA A 139 8.93 -18.28 -12.28
C ALA A 139 9.10 -19.65 -11.59
N LEU A 140 10.33 -20.07 -11.31
CA LEU A 140 10.62 -21.26 -10.51
C LEU A 140 10.20 -21.02 -9.05
N ALA A 141 10.49 -19.84 -8.54
CA ALA A 141 10.12 -19.41 -7.21
C ALA A 141 8.59 -19.23 -7.08
N ALA A 142 7.89 -18.80 -8.13
CA ALA A 142 6.42 -18.62 -8.09
C ALA A 142 5.70 -19.94 -7.71
N SER A 143 6.20 -21.09 -8.11
CA SER A 143 5.67 -22.40 -7.68
C SER A 143 6.09 -22.78 -6.25
N GLY A 144 7.33 -22.46 -5.84
CA GLY A 144 7.82 -22.71 -4.49
C GLY A 144 7.28 -21.71 -3.45
N TYR A 145 7.10 -20.45 -3.85
CA TYR A 145 6.51 -19.42 -3.01
C TYR A 145 5.03 -19.67 -2.68
N MET A 146 4.29 -20.42 -3.48
CA MET A 146 2.91 -20.78 -3.15
C MET A 146 2.80 -21.47 -1.78
N PHE A 147 3.71 -22.37 -1.42
CA PHE A 147 3.67 -23.03 -0.11
C PHE A 147 4.12 -22.11 1.04
N SER A 148 5.16 -21.31 0.84
CA SER A 148 5.61 -20.36 1.87
C SER A 148 4.60 -19.23 2.07
N THR A 149 3.99 -18.74 0.99
CA THR A 149 2.95 -17.72 1.03
C THR A 149 1.67 -18.27 1.67
N ALA A 150 1.32 -19.54 1.45
CA ALA A 150 0.16 -20.16 2.10
C ALA A 150 0.29 -20.15 3.64
N LYS A 151 1.48 -20.37 4.19
CA LYS A 151 1.72 -20.24 5.64
C LYS A 151 1.46 -18.82 6.14
N VAL A 152 1.98 -17.82 5.45
CA VAL A 152 1.79 -16.40 5.83
C VAL A 152 0.32 -16.02 5.74
N ILE A 153 -0.38 -16.45 4.68
CA ILE A 153 -1.82 -16.20 4.49
C ILE A 153 -2.63 -16.85 5.61
N LEU A 154 -2.29 -18.08 5.99
CA LEU A 154 -2.96 -18.79 7.09
C LEU A 154 -2.77 -18.04 8.41
N VAL A 155 -1.58 -17.53 8.69
CA VAL A 155 -1.30 -16.70 9.88
C VAL A 155 -2.11 -15.39 9.84
N ILE A 156 -2.14 -14.71 8.69
CA ILE A 156 -2.94 -13.49 8.50
C ILE A 156 -4.43 -13.80 8.70
N ALA A 157 -4.95 -14.88 8.11
CA ALA A 157 -6.33 -15.31 8.25
C ALA A 157 -6.68 -15.60 9.72
N LEU A 158 -5.79 -16.29 10.43
CA LEU A 158 -5.95 -16.55 11.86
C LEU A 158 -6.03 -15.24 12.66
N PHE A 159 -5.13 -14.30 12.44
CA PHE A 159 -5.16 -12.99 13.10
C PHE A 159 -6.42 -12.20 12.76
N ILE A 160 -6.90 -12.24 11.50
CA ILE A 160 -8.15 -11.59 11.09
C ILE A 160 -9.33 -12.14 11.91
N VAL A 161 -9.42 -13.47 12.05
CA VAL A 161 -10.47 -14.10 12.85
C VAL A 161 -10.43 -13.59 14.29
N PHE A 162 -9.26 -13.60 14.93
CA PHE A 162 -9.11 -13.09 16.30
C PHE A 162 -9.43 -11.61 16.42
N PHE A 163 -8.94 -10.76 15.53
CA PHE A 163 -9.23 -9.33 15.57
C PHE A 163 -10.71 -9.03 15.37
N LEU A 164 -11.40 -9.72 14.46
CA LEU A 164 -12.84 -9.52 14.24
C LEU A 164 -13.69 -9.98 15.44
N ILE A 165 -13.27 -11.02 16.15
CA ILE A 165 -13.89 -11.43 17.40
C ILE A 165 -13.64 -10.38 18.50
N GLU A 166 -12.40 -9.89 18.58
CA GLU A 166 -11.97 -8.90 19.58
C GLU A 166 -12.68 -7.56 19.42
N ILE A 167 -12.78 -7.06 18.17
CA ILE A 167 -13.46 -5.79 17.87
C ILE A 167 -14.94 -5.82 18.31
N ARG A 168 -15.62 -6.98 18.19
CA ARG A 168 -17.01 -7.12 18.63
C ARG A 168 -17.17 -6.89 20.14
N GLY A 169 -16.24 -7.43 20.95
CA GLY A 169 -16.26 -7.31 22.42
C GLY A 169 -15.64 -6.02 22.96
N MET A 170 -15.03 -5.19 22.11
CA MET A 170 -14.22 -4.04 22.52
C MET A 170 -15.00 -3.05 23.39
N LYS A 171 -16.28 -2.80 23.09
CA LYS A 171 -17.13 -1.86 23.85
C LYS A 171 -17.27 -2.27 25.30
N GLU A 172 -17.50 -3.54 25.59
CA GLU A 172 -17.67 -4.06 26.94
C GLU A 172 -16.35 -4.08 27.71
N LYS A 173 -15.26 -4.49 27.01
CA LYS A 173 -13.90 -4.48 27.59
C LYS A 173 -13.47 -3.07 28.00
N VAL A 174 -13.67 -2.07 27.14
CA VAL A 174 -13.34 -0.67 27.47
C VAL A 174 -14.18 -0.16 28.62
N LYS A 175 -15.49 -0.51 28.67
CA LYS A 175 -16.37 -0.13 29.77
C LYS A 175 -15.92 -0.72 31.11
N THR A 176 -15.47 -1.97 31.11
CA THR A 176 -15.00 -2.65 32.33
C THR A 176 -13.60 -2.14 32.74
N ALA A 177 -12.71 -1.91 31.79
CA ALA A 177 -11.34 -1.45 32.06
C ALA A 177 -11.28 0.03 32.52
N PHE A 178 -12.22 0.85 32.04
CA PHE A 178 -12.28 2.29 32.31
C PHE A 178 -13.71 2.63 32.82
N PRO A 179 -14.01 2.43 34.13
CA PRO A 179 -15.33 2.69 34.71
C PRO A 179 -15.75 4.16 34.63
N GLU A 180 -14.79 5.09 34.63
CA GLU A 180 -15.04 6.52 34.48
C GLU A 180 -15.68 6.83 33.13
N GLU A 181 -16.89 7.36 33.15
CA GLU A 181 -17.68 7.61 31.94
C GLU A 181 -16.98 8.52 30.92
N HIS A 182 -16.26 9.53 31.43
CA HIS A 182 -15.51 10.46 30.57
C HIS A 182 -14.36 9.76 29.83
N LEU A 183 -13.56 8.95 30.53
CA LEU A 183 -12.46 8.18 29.94
C LEU A 183 -12.98 7.11 28.97
N ASN A 184 -14.03 6.40 29.38
CA ASN A 184 -14.68 5.40 28.53
C ASN A 184 -15.15 6.01 27.21
N ARG A 185 -15.91 7.11 27.25
CA ARG A 185 -16.37 7.82 26.04
C ARG A 185 -15.22 8.27 25.16
N LYS A 186 -14.15 8.82 25.75
CA LYS A 186 -12.97 9.29 25.00
C LYS A 186 -12.25 8.15 24.30
N ILE A 187 -11.98 7.04 25.00
CA ILE A 187 -11.29 5.87 24.43
C ILE A 187 -12.15 5.23 23.35
N MET A 188 -13.46 5.04 23.58
CA MET A 188 -14.37 4.51 22.57
C MET A 188 -14.46 5.40 21.34
N PHE A 189 -14.44 6.72 21.52
CA PHE A 189 -14.39 7.68 20.40
C PHE A 189 -13.12 7.50 19.57
N ILE A 190 -11.94 7.39 20.20
CA ILE A 190 -10.67 7.17 19.50
C ILE A 190 -10.72 5.86 18.71
N ILE A 191 -11.14 4.77 19.35
CA ILE A 191 -11.20 3.45 18.69
C ILE A 191 -12.16 3.47 17.50
N THR A 192 -13.38 3.95 17.69
CA THR A 192 -14.40 3.97 16.62
C THR A 192 -14.00 4.90 15.49
N LYS A 193 -13.42 6.06 15.79
CA LYS A 193 -12.91 6.98 14.78
C LYS A 193 -11.75 6.36 14.00
N THR A 194 -10.81 5.71 14.68
CA THR A 194 -9.68 5.03 14.03
C THR A 194 -10.18 3.94 13.08
N ILE A 195 -11.07 3.05 13.55
CA ILE A 195 -11.65 2.01 12.70
C ILE A 195 -12.35 2.62 11.49
N ALA A 196 -13.17 3.65 11.67
CA ALA A 196 -13.92 4.28 10.58
C ALA A 196 -13.01 4.94 9.54
N GLU A 197 -12.02 5.74 9.97
CA GLU A 197 -11.12 6.46 9.06
C GLU A 197 -10.19 5.49 8.31
N VAL A 198 -9.62 4.51 9.00
CA VAL A 198 -8.75 3.51 8.36
C VAL A 198 -9.55 2.63 7.39
N THR A 199 -10.75 2.16 7.78
CA THR A 199 -11.64 1.40 6.89
C THR A 199 -11.97 2.22 5.66
N ARG A 200 -12.37 3.49 5.83
CA ARG A 200 -12.70 4.37 4.71
C ARG A 200 -11.51 4.53 3.76
N TYR A 201 -10.34 4.87 4.29
CA TYR A 201 -9.13 5.04 3.48
C TYR A 201 -8.79 3.78 2.68
N ILE A 202 -8.67 2.62 3.36
CA ILE A 202 -8.27 1.38 2.69
C ILE A 202 -9.32 0.94 1.67
N SER A 203 -10.62 1.10 1.97
CA SER A 203 -11.70 0.72 1.06
C SER A 203 -11.70 1.58 -0.21
N ILE A 204 -11.53 2.89 -0.07
CA ILE A 204 -11.43 3.80 -1.23
C ILE A 204 -10.16 3.48 -2.02
N LYS A 205 -9.03 3.33 -1.34
CA LYS A 205 -7.75 2.99 -1.99
C LYS A 205 -7.82 1.67 -2.75
N PHE A 206 -8.43 0.65 -2.15
CA PHE A 206 -8.66 -0.63 -2.82
C PHE A 206 -9.52 -0.47 -4.09
N LEU A 207 -10.62 0.28 -3.99
CA LEU A 207 -11.54 0.47 -5.11
C LEU A 207 -10.88 1.27 -6.25
N ILE A 208 -10.18 2.35 -5.94
CA ILE A 208 -9.42 3.13 -6.92
C ILE A 208 -8.33 2.28 -7.56
N SER A 209 -7.56 1.53 -6.77
CA SER A 209 -6.53 0.63 -7.29
C SER A 209 -7.11 -0.45 -8.19
N PHE A 210 -8.25 -1.03 -7.81
CA PHE A 210 -8.95 -2.03 -8.62
C PHE A 210 -9.36 -1.47 -9.99
N PHE A 211 -9.97 -0.29 -10.03
CA PHE A 211 -10.32 0.35 -11.30
C PHE A 211 -9.09 0.76 -12.10
N THR A 212 -8.03 1.24 -11.44
CA THR A 212 -6.76 1.54 -12.11
C THR A 212 -6.21 0.30 -12.80
N GLY A 213 -6.09 -0.81 -12.07
CA GLY A 213 -5.60 -2.07 -12.63
C GLY A 213 -6.48 -2.62 -13.74
N LEU A 214 -7.81 -2.58 -13.56
CA LEU A 214 -8.78 -3.03 -14.56
C LEU A 214 -8.69 -2.21 -15.85
N LEU A 215 -8.65 -0.89 -15.76
CA LEU A 215 -8.57 -0.02 -16.95
C LEU A 215 -7.22 -0.17 -17.66
N VAL A 216 -6.11 -0.24 -16.92
CA VAL A 216 -4.79 -0.51 -17.51
C VAL A 216 -4.79 -1.85 -18.22
N PHE A 217 -5.32 -2.92 -17.59
CA PHE A 217 -5.49 -4.21 -18.24
C PHE A 217 -6.28 -4.11 -19.54
N LEU A 218 -7.44 -3.45 -19.52
CA LEU A 218 -8.33 -3.31 -20.69
C LEU A 218 -7.63 -2.54 -21.82
N PHE A 219 -6.98 -1.42 -21.54
CA PHE A 219 -6.29 -0.64 -22.57
C PHE A 219 -5.10 -1.42 -23.16
N CYS A 220 -4.32 -2.12 -22.34
CA CYS A 220 -3.25 -2.98 -22.81
C CYS A 220 -3.77 -4.16 -23.65
N PHE A 221 -4.88 -4.76 -23.24
CA PHE A 221 -5.52 -5.86 -23.97
C PHE A 221 -6.06 -5.44 -25.33
N ILE A 222 -6.75 -4.30 -25.41
CA ILE A 222 -7.36 -3.77 -26.66
C ILE A 222 -6.27 -3.49 -27.71
N ILE A 223 -5.14 -2.91 -27.30
CA ILE A 223 -4.05 -2.60 -28.25
C ILE A 223 -3.20 -3.83 -28.61
N GLY A 224 -3.41 -4.97 -27.93
CA GLY A 224 -2.63 -6.20 -28.13
C GLY A 224 -1.25 -6.14 -27.47
N LEU A 225 -1.11 -5.45 -26.33
CA LEU A 225 0.12 -5.48 -25.54
C LEU A 225 0.21 -6.84 -24.84
N ASP A 226 1.31 -7.55 -25.05
CA ASP A 226 1.55 -8.84 -24.42
C ASP A 226 1.56 -8.68 -22.88
N PHE A 227 1.13 -9.72 -22.17
CA PHE A 227 1.07 -9.73 -20.71
C PHE A 227 0.14 -8.67 -20.08
N ALA A 228 -0.94 -8.29 -20.75
CA ALA A 228 -1.87 -7.25 -20.28
C ALA A 228 -2.34 -7.47 -18.82
N ILE A 229 -2.56 -8.72 -18.41
CA ILE A 229 -2.94 -9.09 -17.02
C ILE A 229 -1.85 -8.67 -16.03
N ILE A 230 -0.57 -8.88 -16.37
CA ILE A 230 0.56 -8.49 -15.50
C ILE A 230 0.60 -6.97 -15.34
N TRP A 231 0.43 -6.21 -16.43
CA TRP A 231 0.45 -4.75 -16.38
C TRP A 231 -0.73 -4.19 -15.58
N GLY A 232 -1.93 -4.76 -15.75
CA GLY A 232 -3.09 -4.41 -14.94
C GLY A 232 -2.89 -4.72 -13.47
N PHE A 233 -2.38 -5.92 -13.13
CA PHE A 233 -2.09 -6.30 -11.75
C PHE A 233 -0.98 -5.44 -11.13
N LEU A 234 0.07 -5.15 -11.89
CA LEU A 234 1.15 -4.27 -11.44
C LEU A 234 0.61 -2.86 -11.15
N ALA A 235 -0.23 -2.33 -12.04
CA ALA A 235 -0.88 -1.04 -11.82
C ALA A 235 -1.76 -1.07 -10.56
N PHE A 236 -2.54 -2.13 -10.34
CA PHE A 236 -3.35 -2.33 -9.13
C PHE A 236 -2.49 -2.29 -7.86
N ILE A 237 -1.43 -3.09 -7.81
CA ILE A 237 -0.58 -3.20 -6.61
C ILE A 237 0.22 -1.92 -6.36
N LEU A 238 0.84 -1.37 -7.40
CA LEU A 238 1.65 -0.16 -7.28
C LEU A 238 0.80 1.05 -6.88
N ASN A 239 -0.46 1.12 -7.29
CA ASN A 239 -1.34 2.24 -6.95
C ASN A 239 -1.59 2.41 -5.44
N PHE A 240 -1.33 1.38 -4.61
CA PHE A 240 -1.38 1.51 -3.16
C PHE A 240 -0.28 2.45 -2.62
N ILE A 241 0.81 2.64 -3.35
CA ILE A 241 1.90 3.55 -2.98
C ILE A 241 1.64 4.92 -3.62
N PRO A 242 1.28 5.95 -2.83
CA PRO A 242 0.95 7.27 -3.37
C PRO A 242 2.06 7.84 -4.24
N THR A 243 1.70 8.37 -5.41
CA THR A 243 2.57 9.06 -6.38
C THR A 243 3.61 8.14 -7.03
N PHE A 244 4.49 7.51 -6.24
CA PHE A 244 5.56 6.65 -6.77
C PHE A 244 5.04 5.45 -7.55
N GLY A 245 3.98 4.82 -7.04
CA GLY A 245 3.41 3.63 -7.66
C GLY A 245 2.85 3.91 -9.04
N SER A 246 2.12 5.00 -9.20
CA SER A 246 1.53 5.41 -10.48
C SER A 246 2.59 5.74 -11.52
N ILE A 247 3.66 6.46 -11.12
CA ILE A 247 4.78 6.78 -12.00
C ILE A 247 5.50 5.51 -12.42
N LEU A 248 5.82 4.62 -11.48
CA LEU A 248 6.52 3.37 -11.77
C LEU A 248 5.70 2.46 -12.69
N SER A 249 4.38 2.35 -12.44
CA SER A 249 3.47 1.61 -13.31
C SER A 249 3.47 2.16 -14.73
N TRP A 250 3.38 3.48 -14.87
CA TRP A 250 3.41 4.14 -16.17
C TRP A 250 4.74 3.91 -16.91
N VAL A 251 5.89 4.10 -16.24
CA VAL A 251 7.21 3.92 -16.83
C VAL A 251 7.41 2.48 -17.30
N LEU A 252 7.08 1.50 -16.46
CA LEU A 252 7.27 0.08 -16.78
C LEU A 252 6.37 -0.37 -17.92
N THR A 253 5.08 -0.01 -17.90
CA THR A 253 4.12 -0.40 -18.94
C THR A 253 4.45 0.26 -20.28
N THR A 254 4.78 1.57 -20.28
CA THR A 254 5.14 2.30 -21.48
C THR A 254 6.50 1.83 -22.03
N GLY A 255 7.48 1.59 -21.16
CA GLY A 255 8.78 1.03 -21.53
C GLY A 255 8.65 -0.33 -22.21
N PHE A 256 7.78 -1.20 -21.69
CA PHE A 256 7.51 -2.48 -22.35
C PHE A 256 6.77 -2.31 -23.70
N ALA A 257 5.86 -1.33 -23.81
CA ALA A 257 5.20 -1.02 -25.09
C ALA A 257 6.21 -0.56 -26.15
N VAL A 258 7.28 0.16 -25.77
CA VAL A 258 8.40 0.49 -26.70
C VAL A 258 9.06 -0.78 -27.19
N LEU A 259 9.40 -1.72 -26.31
CA LEU A 259 10.02 -2.99 -26.69
C LEU A 259 9.15 -3.81 -27.63
N GLN A 260 7.83 -3.83 -27.40
CA GLN A 260 6.94 -4.65 -28.21
C GLN A 260 6.57 -4.03 -29.54
N PHE A 261 6.26 -2.74 -29.57
CA PHE A 261 5.60 -2.10 -30.71
C PHE A 261 6.53 -1.30 -31.63
N TYR A 262 7.79 -1.06 -31.23
CA TYR A 262 8.70 -0.36 -32.13
C TYR A 262 8.76 -1.05 -33.51
N PRO A 263 8.69 -0.30 -34.64
CA PRO A 263 8.65 1.16 -34.78
C PRO A 263 7.26 1.81 -34.80
N SER A 264 6.21 1.12 -34.37
CA SER A 264 4.82 1.63 -34.38
C SER A 264 4.59 2.69 -33.29
N PHE A 265 5.09 3.91 -33.49
CA PHE A 265 4.96 5.00 -32.50
C PHE A 265 3.54 5.29 -32.04
N GLY A 266 2.54 5.13 -32.93
CA GLY A 266 1.14 5.34 -32.58
C GLY A 266 0.64 4.39 -31.46
N LYS A 267 1.06 3.12 -31.49
CA LYS A 267 0.71 2.15 -30.43
C LYS A 267 1.41 2.46 -29.11
N ILE A 268 2.69 2.87 -29.19
CA ILE A 268 3.47 3.25 -28.00
C ILE A 268 2.84 4.47 -27.34
N LEU A 269 2.51 5.50 -28.12
CA LEU A 269 1.87 6.72 -27.63
C LEU A 269 0.49 6.43 -27.02
N TYR A 270 -0.29 5.56 -27.66
CA TYR A 270 -1.59 5.13 -27.11
C TYR A 270 -1.42 4.53 -25.70
N VAL A 271 -0.51 3.57 -25.50
CA VAL A 271 -0.27 2.97 -24.18
C VAL A 271 0.18 4.02 -23.16
N GLY A 272 1.17 4.85 -23.54
CA GLY A 272 1.71 5.90 -22.67
C GLY A 272 0.63 6.88 -22.21
N ILE A 273 -0.19 7.39 -23.14
CA ILE A 273 -1.27 8.33 -22.83
C ILE A 273 -2.40 7.64 -22.04
N ALA A 274 -2.80 6.43 -22.42
CA ALA A 274 -3.88 5.72 -21.76
C ALA A 274 -3.55 5.43 -20.29
N VAL A 275 -2.36 4.87 -20.00
CA VAL A 275 -1.94 4.58 -18.62
C VAL A 275 -1.75 5.86 -17.82
N LEU A 276 -1.18 6.92 -18.42
CA LEU A 276 -1.04 8.22 -17.77
C LEU A 276 -2.41 8.82 -17.42
N ALA A 277 -3.36 8.79 -18.37
CA ALA A 277 -4.71 9.31 -18.18
C ALA A 277 -5.45 8.55 -17.08
N VAL A 278 -5.38 7.21 -17.06
CA VAL A 278 -5.97 6.39 -16.01
C VAL A 278 -5.42 6.77 -14.63
N ASN A 279 -4.10 6.81 -14.49
CA ASN A 279 -3.46 7.18 -13.23
C ASN A 279 -3.80 8.62 -12.80
N PHE A 280 -3.83 9.56 -13.75
CA PHE A 280 -4.16 10.95 -13.46
C PHE A 280 -5.62 11.13 -13.04
N ILE A 281 -6.56 10.56 -13.80
CA ILE A 281 -8.00 10.71 -13.53
C ILE A 281 -8.38 10.01 -12.22
N LEU A 282 -7.96 8.77 -12.04
CA LEU A 282 -8.30 8.02 -10.83
C LEU A 282 -7.58 8.55 -9.59
N GLY A 283 -6.27 8.78 -9.67
CA GLY A 283 -5.46 9.19 -8.53
C GLY A 283 -5.57 10.66 -8.15
N ASN A 284 -5.72 11.59 -9.12
CA ASN A 284 -5.72 13.03 -8.83
C ASN A 284 -7.10 13.68 -8.87
N ILE A 285 -8.12 13.05 -9.50
CA ILE A 285 -9.47 13.62 -9.60
C ILE A 285 -10.47 12.81 -8.77
N ILE A 286 -10.52 11.49 -8.97
CA ILE A 286 -11.55 10.64 -8.36
C ILE A 286 -11.20 10.31 -6.91
N GLU A 287 -9.96 9.88 -6.64
CA GLU A 287 -9.50 9.51 -5.29
C GLU A 287 -9.77 10.65 -4.26
N PRO A 288 -9.33 11.91 -4.48
CA PRO A 288 -9.60 12.99 -3.53
C PRO A 288 -11.09 13.30 -3.35
N ARG A 289 -11.89 13.15 -4.42
CA ARG A 289 -13.34 13.37 -4.33
C ARG A 289 -14.04 12.30 -3.49
N TRP A 290 -13.59 11.06 -3.56
CA TRP A 290 -14.16 9.94 -2.80
C TRP A 290 -13.68 9.91 -1.35
N GLU A 291 -12.43 10.30 -1.11
CA GLU A 291 -11.91 10.47 0.25
C GLU A 291 -12.63 11.58 1.02
N GLY A 292 -13.18 12.57 0.32
CA GLY A 292 -13.88 13.72 0.92
C GLY A 292 -12.91 14.74 1.49
N SER A 293 -13.28 15.34 2.64
CA SER A 293 -12.36 16.24 3.32
C SER A 293 -11.07 15.49 3.64
N ASP A 294 -9.94 16.01 3.14
CA ASP A 294 -8.58 15.52 3.32
C ASP A 294 -8.41 14.71 4.62
N LEU A 295 -7.70 13.58 4.56
CA LEU A 295 -7.18 12.89 5.76
C LEU A 295 -6.45 13.88 6.69
N GLY A 296 -6.27 15.11 6.20
CA GLY A 296 -5.67 16.21 6.92
C GLY A 296 -4.22 15.95 7.29
N ILE A 297 -3.52 15.12 6.52
CA ILE A 297 -2.11 14.78 6.69
C ILE A 297 -1.29 15.60 5.70
N SER A 298 -0.13 16.09 6.14
CA SER A 298 0.79 16.79 5.27
C SER A 298 1.38 15.82 4.22
N PRO A 299 1.40 16.18 2.90
CA PRO A 299 2.04 15.38 1.86
C PRO A 299 3.50 15.05 2.15
N PHE A 300 4.24 15.98 2.75
CA PHE A 300 5.61 15.76 3.19
C PHE A 300 5.72 14.60 4.19
N LEU A 301 4.81 14.54 5.16
CA LEU A 301 4.81 13.45 6.15
C LEU A 301 4.39 12.10 5.57
N ILE A 302 3.57 12.10 4.53
CA ILE A 302 3.28 10.88 3.76
C ILE A 302 4.57 10.37 3.13
N LEU A 303 5.38 11.24 2.50
CA LEU A 303 6.67 10.84 1.90
C LEU A 303 7.66 10.32 2.96
N VAL A 304 7.77 11.01 4.11
CA VAL A 304 8.61 10.55 5.24
C VAL A 304 8.14 9.20 5.75
N SER A 305 6.83 9.02 5.92
CA SER A 305 6.24 7.76 6.36
C SER A 305 6.51 6.62 5.36
N LEU A 306 6.34 6.88 4.06
CA LEU A 306 6.66 5.92 3.00
C LEU A 306 8.13 5.50 3.04
N SER A 307 9.05 6.46 3.22
CA SER A 307 10.48 6.19 3.31
C SER A 307 10.82 5.37 4.56
N LEU A 308 10.26 5.75 5.72
CA LEU A 308 10.49 5.06 6.99
C LEU A 308 9.97 3.61 6.97
N TRP A 309 8.70 3.44 6.64
CA TRP A 309 8.08 2.11 6.62
C TRP A 309 8.61 1.26 5.45
N GLY A 310 8.97 1.90 4.32
CA GLY A 310 9.66 1.24 3.21
C GLY A 310 11.03 0.70 3.62
N TRP A 311 11.80 1.44 4.40
CA TRP A 311 13.07 0.98 4.95
C TRP A 311 12.91 -0.11 6.01
N LEU A 312 11.87 -0.03 6.84
CA LEU A 312 11.59 -1.01 7.91
C LEU A 312 11.09 -2.34 7.34
N TRP A 313 10.04 -2.31 6.51
CA TRP A 313 9.27 -3.49 6.09
C TRP A 313 9.19 -3.65 4.57
N GLY A 314 10.03 -2.93 3.81
CA GLY A 314 10.06 -3.00 2.35
C GLY A 314 8.76 -2.55 1.70
N PHE A 315 8.40 -3.22 0.62
CA PHE A 315 7.22 -2.90 -0.17
C PHE A 315 5.91 -2.91 0.63
N ILE A 316 5.74 -3.89 1.52
CA ILE A 316 4.55 -3.98 2.39
C ILE A 316 4.49 -2.79 3.35
N GLY A 317 5.64 -2.36 3.86
CA GLY A 317 5.74 -1.16 4.70
C GLY A 317 5.27 0.10 3.98
N MET A 318 5.61 0.28 2.70
CA MET A 318 5.13 1.40 1.90
C MET A 318 3.60 1.38 1.74
N ILE A 319 3.00 0.22 1.52
CA ILE A 319 1.53 0.09 1.43
C ILE A 319 0.86 0.46 2.77
N LEU A 320 1.45 0.07 3.89
CA LEU A 320 0.91 0.30 5.23
C LEU A 320 1.23 1.69 5.79
N ALA A 321 2.13 2.43 5.17
CA ALA A 321 2.65 3.70 5.69
C ALA A 321 1.55 4.74 5.96
N VAL A 322 0.61 4.91 5.04
CA VAL A 322 -0.48 5.89 5.19
C VAL A 322 -1.50 5.46 6.25
N PRO A 323 -2.03 4.22 6.25
CA PRO A 323 -2.90 3.76 7.32
C PRO A 323 -2.29 3.90 8.72
N ILE A 324 -1.02 3.54 8.88
CA ILE A 324 -0.33 3.67 10.16
C ILE A 324 -0.22 5.14 10.57
N LEU A 325 0.11 6.02 9.62
CA LEU A 325 0.21 7.45 9.88
C LEU A 325 -1.15 8.06 10.28
N VAL A 326 -2.26 7.60 9.67
CA VAL A 326 -3.63 7.98 10.06
C VAL A 326 -3.91 7.60 11.51
N ILE A 327 -3.56 6.38 11.91
CA ILE A 327 -3.74 5.90 13.29
C ILE A 327 -2.94 6.78 14.27
N ILE A 328 -1.65 6.98 13.98
CA ILE A 328 -0.77 7.82 14.81
C ILE A 328 -1.35 9.22 14.95
N LYS A 329 -1.80 9.82 13.86
CA LYS A 329 -2.41 11.15 13.88
C LYS A 329 -3.65 11.19 14.76
N ILE A 330 -4.60 10.24 14.62
CA ILE A 330 -5.82 10.19 15.41
C ILE A 330 -5.49 10.06 16.91
N ILE A 331 -4.53 9.22 17.26
CA ILE A 331 -4.08 9.07 18.64
C ILE A 331 -3.49 10.38 19.16
N CYS A 332 -2.55 10.98 18.42
CA CYS A 332 -1.91 12.23 18.81
C CYS A 332 -2.90 13.39 18.96
N GLU A 333 -3.89 13.48 18.09
CA GLU A 333 -4.92 14.53 18.15
C GLU A 333 -5.83 14.45 19.37
N ASN A 334 -6.02 13.24 19.92
CA ASN A 334 -6.97 13.00 21.02
C ASN A 334 -6.31 12.87 22.40
N ILE A 335 -4.97 12.77 22.45
CA ILE A 335 -4.20 12.77 23.70
C ILE A 335 -3.62 14.16 23.94
N GLN A 336 -3.95 14.77 25.07
CA GLN A 336 -3.60 16.15 25.37
C GLN A 336 -2.09 16.44 25.29
N PHE A 337 -1.27 15.53 25.80
CA PHE A 337 0.19 15.63 25.76
C PHE A 337 0.76 15.53 24.34
N LEU A 338 0.13 14.73 23.46
CA LEU A 338 0.56 14.49 22.08
C LEU A 338 -0.08 15.43 21.06
N ASN A 339 -1.01 16.29 21.49
CA ASN A 339 -1.73 17.20 20.60
C ASN A 339 -0.81 18.12 19.75
N PRO A 340 0.32 18.66 20.26
CA PRO A 340 1.24 19.41 19.41
C PRO A 340 1.77 18.61 18.22
N ILE A 341 2.07 17.32 18.45
CA ILE A 341 2.49 16.38 17.39
C ILE A 341 1.34 16.16 16.39
N GLY A 342 0.12 15.93 16.89
CA GLY A 342 -1.07 15.79 16.04
C GLY A 342 -1.35 17.01 15.17
N VAL A 343 -1.02 18.20 15.67
CA VAL A 343 -1.09 19.45 14.90
C VAL A 343 -0.03 19.50 13.81
N LEU A 344 1.21 19.15 14.12
CA LEU A 344 2.31 19.10 13.14
C LEU A 344 2.09 18.06 12.04
N LEU A 345 1.42 16.95 12.35
CA LEU A 345 1.03 15.94 11.38
C LEU A 345 -0.08 16.43 10.42
N GLY A 346 -0.79 17.49 10.79
CA GLY A 346 -1.91 18.03 10.05
C GLY A 346 -1.54 18.90 8.85
N ASN A 347 -2.47 19.03 7.89
CA ASN A 347 -2.38 19.98 6.78
C ASN A 347 -3.02 21.33 7.18
N LYS A 348 -2.59 22.44 6.55
CA LYS A 348 -3.06 23.83 6.81
C LYS A 348 -4.58 23.98 6.79
N THR A 349 -5.29 23.23 5.98
CA THR A 349 -6.75 23.26 5.85
C THR A 349 -7.47 22.91 7.15
N ASN A 350 -6.91 22.01 7.96
CA ASN A 350 -7.48 21.62 9.26
C ASN A 350 -7.33 22.68 10.36
N PHE A 351 -6.34 23.56 10.26
CA PHE A 351 -6.15 24.65 11.22
C PHE A 351 -7.31 25.65 11.19
N ASN A 352 -7.80 26.00 10.00
CA ASN A 352 -8.89 26.96 9.85
C ASN A 352 -10.23 26.40 10.34
N ASN A 353 -10.47 25.11 10.15
CA ASN A 353 -11.68 24.44 10.63
C ASN A 353 -11.65 24.25 12.17
N ARG A 354 -10.49 23.98 12.77
CA ARG A 354 -10.34 23.93 14.23
C ARG A 354 -10.52 25.30 14.88
N LYS A 355 -9.94 26.38 14.35
CA LYS A 355 -10.17 27.73 14.85
C LYS A 355 -11.65 28.12 14.81
N ARG A 356 -12.38 27.74 13.76
CA ARG A 356 -13.82 27.96 13.65
C ARG A 356 -14.62 27.20 14.70
N ASN A 357 -14.29 25.95 14.98
CA ASN A 357 -14.97 25.16 16.01
C ASN A 357 -14.61 25.64 17.43
N PHE A 358 -13.37 26.03 17.73
CA PHE A 358 -12.99 26.60 19.03
C PHE A 358 -13.67 27.95 19.29
N SER A 359 -13.83 28.80 18.27
CA SER A 359 -14.53 30.09 18.41
C SER A 359 -16.04 29.90 18.65
N PHE A 360 -16.62 28.80 18.19
CA PHE A 360 -18.04 28.49 18.45
C PHE A 360 -18.30 28.01 19.90
N PHE A 361 -17.35 27.30 20.51
CA PHE A 361 -17.43 26.86 21.91
C PHE A 361 -17.06 27.96 22.91
N SER A 362 -16.16 28.89 22.53
CA SER A 362 -15.78 30.04 23.37
C SER A 362 -16.85 31.13 23.43
N LYS A 363 -17.83 31.17 22.54
CA LYS A 363 -18.95 32.11 22.55
C LYS A 363 -20.19 31.65 23.33
N LYS A 364 -20.13 30.46 23.94
CA LYS A 364 -21.26 29.88 24.72
C LYS A 364 -20.99 29.71 26.23
N ASN A 365 -19.91 30.31 26.74
CA ASN A 365 -19.68 30.50 28.19
C ASN A 365 -19.69 31.97 28.55
#